data_c573627e9b78b4197c1644b72b59fffb
#
_entry.id   c573627e9b78b4197c1644b72b59fffb
#
_cell.length_a   1.000
_cell.length_b   1.000
_cell.length_c   1.000
_cell.angle_alpha   90.00
_cell.angle_beta   90.00
_cell.angle_gamma   90.00
#
_symmetry.space_group_name_H-M   'P 1'
#
loop_
_entity.id
_entity.type
_entity.pdbx_description
1 polymer ?
#
loop_
_entity_poly.entity_id
_entity_poly.type
_entity_poly.pdbx_seq_one_letter_code
_entity_poly.pdbx_strand_id
1 'polypeptide(L)'
;MENNVVKEKKKSTFYMVVGVLLLIVISVGITYAFFKGLIGPGARSNIGTLSKTTDSLNFETGGDLSVVATQQNFIPTGASLNATTTGSAKLIANNNTNTASYTYNIGLDIKTNNYIYTTGATATPELILTITDPTGAAVTSIPGLTYINTGAVTGFDVTTKTGVVKIAENYSITANTTATTQTWNFKLTFVNLSSNQSENAGRTFTGVLKIQNEAI
;
A
#
# COMPACT_ATOMS: atom_id res chain seq x y z
N MET A 1 50.35 9.11 -51.99
CA MET A 1 50.15 9.55 -50.58
C MET A 1 48.68 9.74 -50.20
N GLU A 2 47.73 9.84 -51.09
CA GLU A 2 46.34 10.08 -50.84
C GLU A 2 45.56 8.93 -50.16
N ASN A 3 45.89 7.67 -50.48
CA ASN A 3 45.19 6.48 -49.98
C ASN A 3 45.38 6.21 -48.48
N ASN A 4 46.43 6.69 -47.84
CA ASN A 4 46.64 6.48 -46.40
C ASN A 4 45.85 7.46 -45.54
N VAL A 5 45.68 8.72 -45.98
CA VAL A 5 44.92 9.75 -45.25
C VAL A 5 43.43 9.42 -45.17
N VAL A 6 42.89 8.83 -46.25
CA VAL A 6 41.48 8.40 -46.31
C VAL A 6 41.21 7.20 -45.37
N LYS A 7 42.17 6.26 -45.24
CA LYS A 7 42.07 5.12 -44.32
C LYS A 7 42.15 5.56 -42.84
N GLU A 8 42.98 6.53 -42.52
CA GLU A 8 43.07 7.06 -41.14
C GLU A 8 41.81 7.83 -40.73
N LYS A 9 41.28 8.68 -41.63
CA LYS A 9 40.01 9.38 -41.38
C LYS A 9 38.85 8.40 -41.15
N LYS A 10 38.72 7.33 -41.92
CA LYS A 10 37.69 6.30 -41.73
C LYS A 10 37.83 5.57 -40.41
N LYS A 11 39.06 5.25 -39.95
CA LYS A 11 39.32 4.64 -38.64
C LYS A 11 38.95 5.59 -37.50
N SER A 12 39.32 6.87 -37.58
CA SER A 12 39.00 7.89 -36.59
C SER A 12 37.48 8.08 -36.45
N THR A 13 36.74 8.16 -37.56
CA THR A 13 35.26 8.28 -37.54
C THR A 13 34.62 7.03 -36.95
N PHE A 14 35.13 5.84 -37.24
CA PHE A 14 34.64 4.60 -36.66
C PHE A 14 34.80 4.58 -35.13
N TYR A 15 35.97 4.93 -34.60
CA TYR A 15 36.19 4.99 -33.15
C TYR A 15 35.33 6.06 -32.46
N MET A 16 35.08 7.19 -33.14
CA MET A 16 34.19 8.22 -32.63
C MET A 16 32.74 7.73 -32.52
N VAL A 17 32.25 7.04 -33.54
CA VAL A 17 30.88 6.46 -33.51
C VAL A 17 30.75 5.37 -32.44
N VAL A 18 31.74 4.49 -32.31
CA VAL A 18 31.77 3.45 -31.27
C VAL A 18 31.83 4.08 -29.88
N GLY A 19 32.59 5.14 -29.68
CA GLY A 19 32.69 5.86 -28.41
C GLY A 19 31.36 6.51 -28.01
N VAL A 20 30.65 7.12 -28.96
CA VAL A 20 29.32 7.69 -28.71
C VAL A 20 28.30 6.62 -28.38
N LEU A 21 28.27 5.50 -29.10
CA LEU A 21 27.39 4.36 -28.80
C LEU A 21 27.66 3.77 -27.41
N LEU A 22 28.94 3.65 -27.02
CA LEU A 22 29.30 3.16 -25.68
C LEU A 22 28.83 4.12 -24.58
N LEU A 23 28.96 5.44 -24.78
CA LEU A 23 28.43 6.45 -23.85
C LEU A 23 26.91 6.36 -23.70
N ILE A 24 26.18 6.13 -24.79
CA ILE A 24 24.72 5.95 -24.75
C ILE A 24 24.38 4.69 -23.95
N VAL A 25 25.03 3.57 -24.17
CA VAL A 25 24.82 2.32 -23.46
C VAL A 25 25.11 2.46 -21.97
N ILE A 26 26.21 3.15 -21.62
CA ILE A 26 26.56 3.42 -20.22
C ILE A 26 25.53 4.33 -19.55
N SER A 27 25.08 5.40 -20.20
CA SER A 27 24.08 6.31 -19.63
C SER A 27 22.73 5.64 -19.44
N VAL A 28 22.28 4.82 -20.39
CA VAL A 28 21.05 4.02 -20.26
C VAL A 28 21.21 2.97 -19.16
N GLY A 29 22.36 2.30 -19.08
CA GLY A 29 22.66 1.30 -18.06
C GLY A 29 22.66 1.88 -16.63
N ILE A 30 23.28 3.05 -16.45
CA ILE A 30 23.27 3.75 -15.15
C ILE A 30 21.86 4.19 -14.76
N THR A 31 21.10 4.74 -15.71
CA THR A 31 19.72 5.14 -15.49
C THR A 31 18.86 3.94 -15.13
N TYR A 32 19.01 2.82 -15.85
CA TYR A 32 18.28 1.58 -15.56
C TYR A 32 18.68 0.97 -14.20
N ALA A 33 19.97 0.95 -13.86
CA ALA A 33 20.45 0.45 -12.57
C ALA A 33 19.97 1.33 -11.41
N PHE A 34 19.94 2.65 -11.61
CA PHE A 34 19.41 3.60 -10.62
C PHE A 34 17.92 3.37 -10.38
N PHE A 35 17.11 3.24 -11.45
CA PHE A 35 15.69 2.92 -11.32
C PHE A 35 15.44 1.53 -10.73
N LYS A 36 16.25 0.53 -11.09
CA LYS A 36 16.11 -0.83 -10.54
C LYS A 36 16.56 -0.93 -9.08
N GLY A 37 17.52 -0.11 -8.65
CA GLY A 37 17.92 0.01 -7.24
C GLY A 37 16.86 0.69 -6.36
N LEU A 38 16.05 1.56 -6.97
CA LEU A 38 14.89 2.21 -6.31
C LEU A 38 13.65 1.28 -6.25
N ILE A 39 13.55 0.28 -7.15
CA ILE A 39 12.45 -0.67 -7.22
C ILE A 39 13.01 -2.06 -6.87
N GLY A 40 13.59 -2.23 -5.67
CA GLY A 40 13.99 -3.54 -5.15
C GLY A 40 12.76 -4.44 -4.92
N PRO A 41 12.88 -5.78 -5.11
CA PRO A 41 11.79 -6.70 -4.83
C PRO A 41 11.51 -6.69 -3.31
N GLY A 42 10.43 -6.05 -2.91
CA GLY A 42 9.96 -5.93 -1.52
C GLY A 42 9.72 -4.52 -1.02
N ALA A 43 10.24 -3.48 -1.66
CA ALA A 43 9.88 -2.09 -1.35
C ALA A 43 8.69 -1.67 -2.21
N ARG A 44 7.47 -1.93 -1.76
CA ARG A 44 6.28 -1.28 -2.30
C ARG A 44 6.19 0.13 -1.73
N SER A 45 7.16 0.96 -2.09
CA SER A 45 7.09 2.39 -1.84
C SER A 45 6.26 3.01 -2.96
N ASN A 46 5.00 3.30 -2.69
CA ASN A 46 4.24 4.25 -3.48
C ASN A 46 4.83 5.64 -3.16
N ILE A 47 5.97 5.97 -3.76
CA ILE A 47 6.60 7.28 -3.61
C ILE A 47 5.85 8.25 -4.51
N GLY A 48 4.75 8.77 -4.02
CA GLY A 48 4.23 10.04 -4.50
C GLY A 48 5.07 11.15 -3.86
N THR A 49 6.22 11.48 -4.43
CA THR A 49 7.01 12.62 -3.94
C THR A 49 6.48 13.88 -4.58
N LEU A 50 5.64 14.62 -3.87
CA LEU A 50 5.36 16.01 -4.18
C LEU A 50 6.54 16.85 -3.67
N SER A 51 7.53 17.07 -4.53
CA SER A 51 8.62 17.99 -4.25
C SER A 51 8.25 19.38 -4.77
N LYS A 52 7.64 20.19 -3.94
CA LYS A 52 7.85 21.62 -4.00
C LYS A 52 9.22 21.88 -3.39
N THR A 53 9.97 22.87 -3.87
CA THR A 53 11.39 23.13 -3.56
C THR A 53 11.75 23.22 -2.07
N THR A 54 10.82 23.00 -1.15
CA THR A 54 10.97 23.13 0.29
C THR A 54 10.35 22.02 1.14
N ASP A 55 9.26 21.35 0.69
CA ASP A 55 8.53 20.37 1.50
C ASP A 55 8.56 18.97 0.88
N SER A 56 8.51 17.91 1.70
CA SER A 56 8.37 16.54 1.19
C SER A 56 7.25 15.80 1.92
N LEU A 57 6.40 15.11 1.15
CA LEU A 57 5.36 14.20 1.65
C LEU A 57 5.72 12.78 1.22
N ASN A 58 5.98 11.92 2.18
CA ASN A 58 6.39 10.54 1.97
C ASN A 58 5.32 9.58 2.52
N PHE A 59 5.16 8.43 1.86
CA PHE A 59 4.21 7.40 2.25
C PHE A 59 4.90 6.07 2.49
N GLU A 60 4.47 5.36 3.54
CA GLU A 60 4.93 4.01 3.85
C GLU A 60 3.73 3.12 4.13
N THR A 61 3.79 1.87 3.68
CA THR A 61 2.80 0.84 4.02
C THR A 61 3.50 -0.36 4.65
N GLY A 62 2.87 -0.94 5.64
CA GLY A 62 3.28 -2.22 6.21
C GLY A 62 3.05 -3.39 5.25
N GLY A 63 3.23 -4.61 5.74
CA GLY A 63 2.96 -5.82 4.97
C GLY A 63 1.49 -5.97 4.58
N ASP A 64 1.22 -6.92 3.70
CA ASP A 64 -0.14 -7.23 3.26
C ASP A 64 -0.99 -7.72 4.44
N LEU A 65 -2.26 -7.31 4.49
CA LEU A 65 -3.26 -7.94 5.36
C LEU A 65 -3.59 -9.31 4.77
N SER A 66 -3.17 -10.38 5.44
CA SER A 66 -3.42 -11.73 4.97
C SER A 66 -3.97 -12.62 6.09
N VAL A 67 -5.10 -13.26 5.82
CA VAL A 67 -5.75 -14.22 6.73
C VAL A 67 -6.09 -15.47 5.94
N VAL A 68 -5.67 -16.62 6.49
CA VAL A 68 -6.02 -17.95 5.97
C VAL A 68 -6.69 -18.73 7.08
N ALA A 69 -7.96 -19.07 6.93
CA ALA A 69 -8.68 -19.85 7.92
C ALA A 69 -8.24 -21.33 7.86
N THR A 70 -7.87 -21.87 9.00
CA THR A 70 -7.48 -23.28 9.17
C THR A 70 -8.54 -24.02 9.99
N GLN A 71 -8.53 -25.36 9.98
CA GLN A 71 -9.46 -26.15 10.78
C GLN A 71 -9.46 -25.82 12.29
N GLN A 72 -8.32 -25.36 12.81
CA GLN A 72 -8.21 -24.97 14.22
C GLN A 72 -9.03 -23.72 14.57
N ASN A 73 -9.37 -22.88 13.58
CA ASN A 73 -10.19 -21.70 13.77
C ASN A 73 -11.68 -22.02 13.92
N PHE A 74 -12.11 -23.27 13.68
CA PHE A 74 -13.50 -23.71 13.73
C PHE A 74 -13.87 -24.47 15.02
N ILE A 75 -12.95 -24.54 15.97
CA ILE A 75 -13.23 -25.11 17.28
C ILE A 75 -14.07 -24.10 18.07
N PRO A 76 -15.16 -24.52 18.74
CA PRO A 76 -16.08 -23.59 19.44
C PRO A 76 -15.38 -22.69 20.49
N THR A 77 -14.24 -23.12 21.01
CA THR A 77 -13.40 -22.36 21.95
C THR A 77 -12.16 -21.76 21.29
N GLY A 78 -12.07 -21.84 19.96
CA GLY A 78 -10.92 -21.34 19.19
C GLY A 78 -10.84 -19.81 19.22
N ALA A 79 -9.63 -19.28 19.26
CA ALA A 79 -9.39 -17.86 19.15
C ALA A 79 -9.68 -17.36 17.73
N SER A 80 -10.19 -16.13 17.61
CA SER A 80 -10.28 -15.45 16.32
C SER A 80 -8.88 -15.28 15.70
N LEU A 81 -8.81 -15.41 14.38
CA LEU A 81 -7.57 -15.21 13.63
C LEU A 81 -7.46 -13.74 13.23
N ASN A 82 -6.31 -13.14 13.48
CA ASN A 82 -6.09 -11.71 13.22
C ASN A 82 -4.87 -11.49 12.32
N ALA A 83 -4.97 -10.47 11.46
CA ALA A 83 -3.85 -9.86 10.75
C ALA A 83 -3.86 -8.35 10.98
N THR A 84 -2.69 -7.73 11.06
CA THR A 84 -2.56 -6.28 11.25
C THR A 84 -1.58 -5.69 10.26
N THR A 85 -1.82 -4.45 9.87
CA THR A 85 -0.87 -3.66 9.08
C THR A 85 -1.04 -2.18 9.40
N THR A 86 -0.09 -1.37 8.97
CA THR A 86 -0.11 0.09 9.14
C THR A 86 0.14 0.79 7.81
N GLY A 87 -0.37 2.01 7.69
CA GLY A 87 -0.01 2.92 6.61
C GLY A 87 0.33 4.28 7.20
N SER A 88 1.39 4.93 6.74
CA SER A 88 1.78 6.23 7.24
C SER A 88 2.02 7.26 6.15
N ALA A 89 1.70 8.51 6.47
CA ALA A 89 2.05 9.70 5.71
C ALA A 89 2.97 10.56 6.58
N LYS A 90 4.14 10.93 6.04
CA LYS A 90 5.11 11.79 6.72
C LYS A 90 5.35 13.05 5.90
N LEU A 91 4.93 14.18 6.45
CA LEU A 91 5.19 15.51 5.89
C LEU A 91 6.38 16.14 6.59
N ILE A 92 7.38 16.54 5.82
CA ILE A 92 8.54 17.31 6.28
C ILE A 92 8.43 18.69 5.66
N ALA A 93 8.19 19.70 6.50
CA ALA A 93 8.24 21.10 6.09
C ALA A 93 9.70 21.59 6.12
N ASN A 94 10.18 22.07 4.99
CA ASN A 94 11.59 22.45 4.82
C ASN A 94 11.89 23.91 5.16
N ASN A 95 10.86 24.68 5.50
CA ASN A 95 11.01 26.09 5.85
C ASN A 95 10.54 26.33 7.29
N ASN A 96 11.47 26.69 8.15
CA ASN A 96 11.26 26.89 9.59
C ASN A 96 10.23 28.00 9.96
N THR A 97 9.66 28.70 9.00
CA THR A 97 8.77 29.82 9.24
C THR A 97 7.33 29.63 8.73
N ASN A 98 7.09 28.60 7.92
CA ASN A 98 5.79 28.38 7.28
C ASN A 98 5.21 27.00 7.63
N THR A 99 3.90 27.00 7.86
CA THR A 99 3.10 25.78 7.96
C THR A 99 2.90 25.21 6.56
N ALA A 100 3.27 23.96 6.36
CA ALA A 100 2.95 23.20 5.15
C ALA A 100 1.70 22.34 5.40
N SER A 101 0.76 22.34 4.45
CA SER A 101 -0.45 21.51 4.52
C SER A 101 -0.71 20.85 3.17
N TYR A 102 -0.93 19.54 3.23
CA TYR A 102 -1.19 18.69 2.06
C TYR A 102 -2.35 17.76 2.35
N THR A 103 -2.85 17.10 1.31
CA THR A 103 -3.85 16.02 1.44
C THR A 103 -3.32 14.74 0.83
N TYR A 104 -3.85 13.62 1.31
CA TYR A 104 -3.58 12.30 0.76
C TYR A 104 -4.81 11.41 0.83
N ASN A 105 -4.76 10.32 0.09
CA ASN A 105 -5.82 9.32 0.02
C ASN A 105 -5.31 8.00 0.57
N ILE A 106 -6.19 7.25 1.22
CA ILE A 106 -5.87 5.91 1.72
C ILE A 106 -6.97 4.94 1.35
N GLY A 107 -6.58 3.76 0.88
CA GLY A 107 -7.48 2.69 0.50
C GLY A 107 -6.89 1.31 0.76
N LEU A 108 -7.74 0.30 0.71
CA LEU A 108 -7.39 -1.11 0.78
C LEU A 108 -7.73 -1.77 -0.55
N ASP A 109 -6.73 -2.26 -1.25
CA ASP A 109 -6.88 -3.02 -2.50
C ASP A 109 -6.96 -4.51 -2.17
N ILE A 110 -8.15 -5.07 -2.14
CA ILE A 110 -8.41 -6.48 -1.84
C ILE A 110 -8.07 -7.30 -3.08
N LYS A 111 -6.93 -7.98 -3.05
CA LYS A 111 -6.40 -8.78 -4.16
C LYS A 111 -7.05 -10.15 -4.25
N THR A 112 -7.30 -10.76 -3.11
CA THR A 112 -7.93 -12.06 -2.99
C THR A 112 -8.88 -12.02 -1.82
N ASN A 113 -10.11 -12.44 -2.02
CA ASN A 113 -11.06 -12.75 -0.97
C ASN A 113 -12.03 -13.81 -1.51
N ASN A 114 -11.93 -15.01 -0.98
CA ASN A 114 -12.83 -16.11 -1.32
C ASN A 114 -13.64 -16.60 -0.11
N TYR A 115 -13.66 -15.82 0.99
CA TYR A 115 -14.55 -16.09 2.13
C TYR A 115 -16.01 -15.97 1.75
N ILE A 116 -16.84 -16.71 2.46
CA ILE A 116 -18.30 -16.70 2.33
C ILE A 116 -18.95 -16.59 3.71
N TYR A 117 -20.21 -16.22 3.74
CA TYR A 117 -21.05 -16.36 4.93
C TYR A 117 -21.47 -17.82 5.09
N THR A 118 -21.20 -18.41 6.25
CA THR A 118 -21.55 -19.81 6.56
C THR A 118 -22.84 -19.96 7.38
N THR A 119 -23.42 -18.84 7.84
CA THR A 119 -24.56 -18.79 8.75
C THR A 119 -25.92 -18.74 8.04
N GLY A 120 -26.27 -19.72 7.24
CA GLY A 120 -27.64 -19.90 6.74
C GLY A 120 -28.37 -18.65 6.21
N ALA A 121 -29.66 -18.49 6.58
CA ALA A 121 -30.54 -17.45 6.04
C ALA A 121 -30.19 -16.02 6.51
N THR A 122 -29.48 -15.86 7.63
CA THR A 122 -29.04 -14.57 8.15
C THR A 122 -27.52 -14.52 8.05
N ALA A 123 -27.02 -13.75 7.08
CA ALA A 123 -25.59 -13.58 6.91
C ALA A 123 -24.97 -12.89 8.14
N THR A 124 -24.12 -13.62 8.85
CA THR A 124 -23.33 -13.07 9.96
C THR A 124 -21.92 -12.81 9.46
N PRO A 125 -21.39 -11.59 9.64
CA PRO A 125 -20.05 -11.26 9.18
C PRO A 125 -18.98 -12.15 9.81
N GLU A 126 -18.09 -12.67 8.98
CA GLU A 126 -17.00 -13.54 9.40
C GLU A 126 -15.63 -12.88 9.28
N LEU A 127 -15.46 -11.95 8.31
CA LEU A 127 -14.28 -11.11 8.21
C LEU A 127 -14.62 -9.67 8.57
N ILE A 128 -13.98 -9.18 9.62
CA ILE A 128 -14.20 -7.82 10.14
C ILE A 128 -12.90 -7.02 10.03
N LEU A 129 -12.99 -5.87 9.37
CA LEU A 129 -11.92 -4.89 9.26
C LEU A 129 -12.12 -3.77 10.25
N THR A 130 -11.20 -3.62 11.19
CA THR A 130 -11.15 -2.49 12.13
C THR A 130 -10.07 -1.53 11.69
N ILE A 131 -10.38 -0.24 11.69
CA ILE A 131 -9.46 0.82 11.28
C ILE A 131 -9.41 1.88 12.38
N THR A 132 -8.19 2.27 12.72
CA THR A 132 -7.92 3.41 13.62
C THR A 132 -7.21 4.49 12.83
N ASP A 133 -7.74 5.69 12.85
CA ASP A 133 -7.18 6.85 12.17
C ASP A 133 -5.93 7.41 12.90
N PRO A 134 -5.22 8.38 12.31
CA PRO A 134 -4.03 8.98 12.94
C PRO A 134 -4.28 9.72 14.26
N THR A 135 -5.52 10.03 14.60
CA THR A 135 -5.86 10.64 15.90
C THR A 135 -6.09 9.60 17.00
N GLY A 136 -6.07 8.31 16.65
CA GLY A 136 -6.40 7.20 17.55
C GLY A 136 -7.91 6.89 17.60
N ALA A 137 -8.73 7.58 16.80
CA ALA A 137 -10.15 7.32 16.73
C ALA A 137 -10.47 6.14 15.81
N ALA A 138 -11.50 5.36 16.20
CA ALA A 138 -12.02 4.31 15.33
C ALA A 138 -12.78 4.92 14.14
N VAL A 139 -12.46 4.46 12.93
CA VAL A 139 -13.25 4.78 11.74
C VAL A 139 -14.55 3.97 11.80
N THR A 140 -15.69 4.65 11.68
CA THR A 140 -17.02 4.02 11.79
C THR A 140 -17.88 4.19 10.54
N SER A 141 -17.39 4.89 9.54
CA SER A 141 -18.08 5.09 8.27
C SER A 141 -17.10 5.00 7.10
N ILE A 142 -17.39 4.10 6.16
CA ILE A 142 -16.69 3.96 4.87
C ILE A 142 -17.76 3.72 3.80
N PRO A 143 -17.80 4.50 2.71
CA PRO A 143 -18.73 4.29 1.63
C PRO A 143 -18.67 2.85 1.09
N GLY A 144 -19.82 2.20 0.96
CA GLY A 144 -19.93 0.85 0.41
C GLY A 144 -19.55 -0.29 1.35
N LEU A 145 -19.24 -0.01 2.62
CA LEU A 145 -19.07 -1.01 3.68
C LEU A 145 -20.15 -0.86 4.76
N THR A 146 -20.55 -2.00 5.34
CA THR A 146 -21.45 -2.04 6.49
C THR A 146 -20.63 -2.05 7.77
N TYR A 147 -20.86 -1.09 8.66
CA TYR A 147 -20.25 -1.06 9.98
C TYR A 147 -21.09 -1.88 10.95
N ILE A 148 -20.45 -2.82 11.62
CA ILE A 148 -21.06 -3.70 12.63
C ILE A 148 -20.63 -3.25 14.01
N ASN A 149 -21.57 -3.17 14.92
CA ASN A 149 -21.33 -2.91 16.34
C ASN A 149 -22.34 -3.72 17.17
N THR A 150 -21.99 -4.95 17.45
CA THR A 150 -22.82 -5.89 18.23
C THR A 150 -22.29 -6.13 19.65
N GLY A 151 -21.37 -5.31 20.11
CA GLY A 151 -20.68 -5.46 21.39
C GLY A 151 -19.54 -6.49 21.37
N ALA A 152 -19.79 -7.68 20.82
CA ALA A 152 -18.77 -8.72 20.65
C ALA A 152 -17.89 -8.51 19.41
N VAL A 153 -18.45 -7.89 18.37
CA VAL A 153 -17.80 -7.67 17.07
C VAL A 153 -18.02 -6.23 16.65
N THR A 154 -16.95 -5.51 16.40
CA THR A 154 -16.97 -4.10 15.98
C THR A 154 -16.01 -3.89 14.81
N GLY A 155 -16.50 -3.24 13.74
CA GLY A 155 -15.73 -2.95 12.54
C GLY A 155 -16.57 -3.10 11.27
N PHE A 156 -15.93 -3.08 10.13
CA PHE A 156 -16.57 -3.19 8.82
C PHE A 156 -16.62 -4.64 8.35
N ASP A 157 -17.79 -5.06 7.89
CA ASP A 157 -17.95 -6.34 7.23
C ASP A 157 -17.26 -6.33 5.86
N VAL A 158 -16.23 -7.17 5.71
CA VAL A 158 -15.50 -7.39 4.46
C VAL A 158 -15.55 -8.85 4.00
N THR A 159 -16.46 -9.66 4.55
CA THR A 159 -16.54 -11.11 4.32
C THR A 159 -16.54 -11.48 2.84
N THR A 160 -17.29 -10.74 2.01
CA THR A 160 -17.37 -11.01 0.56
C THR A 160 -16.86 -9.84 -0.29
N LYS A 161 -16.17 -8.88 0.31
CA LYS A 161 -15.68 -7.69 -0.41
C LYS A 161 -14.48 -8.01 -1.28
N THR A 162 -14.45 -7.42 -2.47
CA THR A 162 -13.35 -7.50 -3.44
C THR A 162 -13.06 -6.13 -4.03
N GLY A 163 -11.90 -5.99 -4.66
CA GLY A 163 -11.47 -4.76 -5.32
C GLY A 163 -11.02 -3.68 -4.34
N VAL A 164 -11.07 -2.44 -4.77
CA VAL A 164 -10.53 -1.31 -4.00
C VAL A 164 -11.60 -0.72 -3.09
N VAL A 165 -11.28 -0.64 -1.80
CA VAL A 165 -12.08 0.06 -0.78
C VAL A 165 -11.40 1.38 -0.46
N LYS A 166 -12.07 2.50 -0.75
CA LYS A 166 -11.60 3.84 -0.37
C LYS A 166 -11.89 4.09 1.10
N ILE A 167 -10.85 4.38 1.89
CA ILE A 167 -10.98 4.51 3.35
C ILE A 167 -11.07 5.98 3.73
N ALA A 168 -10.17 6.81 3.21
CA ALA A 168 -10.25 8.25 3.35
C ALA A 168 -9.74 8.92 2.07
N GLU A 169 -10.44 9.98 1.64
CA GLU A 169 -10.06 10.80 0.51
C GLU A 169 -9.77 12.23 1.00
N ASN A 170 -8.71 12.84 0.45
CA ASN A 170 -8.27 14.18 0.81
C ASN A 170 -8.01 14.37 2.31
N TYR A 171 -7.47 13.34 2.98
CA TYR A 171 -7.14 13.45 4.40
C TYR A 171 -5.99 14.43 4.60
N SER A 172 -6.18 15.41 5.49
CA SER A 172 -5.24 16.52 5.65
C SER A 172 -4.08 16.15 6.57
N ILE A 173 -2.86 16.54 6.17
CA ILE A 173 -1.67 16.49 6.99
C ILE A 173 -1.01 17.88 7.01
N THR A 174 -0.67 18.36 8.20
CA THR A 174 -0.04 19.65 8.40
C THR A 174 1.23 19.49 9.20
N ALA A 175 2.32 20.09 8.74
CA ALA A 175 3.58 20.17 9.45
C ALA A 175 3.98 21.65 9.63
N ASN A 176 4.50 21.96 10.79
CA ASN A 176 5.07 23.26 11.08
C ASN A 176 6.60 23.20 10.93
N THR A 177 7.37 23.55 11.96
CA THR A 177 8.84 23.54 11.95
C THR A 177 9.47 22.15 12.02
N THR A 178 8.68 21.12 12.30
CA THR A 178 9.13 19.73 12.45
C THR A 178 8.32 18.81 11.56
N ALA A 179 8.86 17.62 11.27
CA ALA A 179 8.13 16.60 10.54
C ALA A 179 6.89 16.15 11.32
N THR A 180 5.78 16.00 10.62
CA THR A 180 4.56 15.38 11.15
C THR A 180 4.37 14.02 10.50
N THR A 181 4.11 12.99 11.29
CA THR A 181 3.76 11.64 10.81
C THR A 181 2.36 11.30 11.28
N GLN A 182 1.54 10.85 10.35
CA GLN A 182 0.20 10.34 10.60
C GLN A 182 0.19 8.84 10.28
N THR A 183 -0.24 8.01 11.24
CA THR A 183 -0.24 6.55 11.11
C THR A 183 -1.65 6.01 11.24
N TRP A 184 -2.08 5.26 10.24
CA TRP A 184 -3.31 4.49 10.22
C TRP A 184 -3.02 3.06 10.63
N ASN A 185 -3.88 2.48 11.47
CA ASN A 185 -3.77 1.09 11.89
C ASN A 185 -4.95 0.29 11.35
N PHE A 186 -4.65 -0.89 10.83
CA PHE A 186 -5.62 -1.81 10.25
C PHE A 186 -5.51 -3.16 10.94
N LYS A 187 -6.65 -3.71 11.31
CA LYS A 187 -6.76 -5.06 11.84
C LYS A 187 -7.88 -5.79 11.12
N LEU A 188 -7.56 -6.91 10.50
CA LEU A 188 -8.51 -7.84 9.93
C LEU A 188 -8.68 -9.01 10.90
N THR A 189 -9.92 -9.35 11.20
CA THR A 189 -10.26 -10.44 12.11
C THR A 189 -11.17 -11.43 11.39
N PHE A 190 -10.77 -12.70 11.31
CA PHE A 190 -11.72 -13.78 11.08
C PHE A 190 -12.34 -14.15 12.41
N VAL A 191 -13.64 -13.91 12.54
CA VAL A 191 -14.37 -14.04 13.80
C VAL A 191 -14.75 -15.51 14.00
N ASN A 192 -14.42 -16.09 15.13
CA ASN A 192 -14.98 -17.39 15.54
C ASN A 192 -16.41 -17.17 16.06
N LEU A 193 -17.37 -17.64 15.28
CA LEU A 193 -18.81 -17.51 15.60
C LEU A 193 -19.33 -18.59 16.55
N SER A 194 -18.46 -19.51 17.00
CA SER A 194 -18.86 -20.69 17.77
C SER A 194 -19.93 -21.57 17.08
N SER A 195 -19.98 -21.47 15.75
CA SER A 195 -20.85 -22.24 14.86
C SER A 195 -20.01 -22.96 13.78
N ASN A 196 -20.65 -23.76 12.95
CA ASN A 196 -19.95 -24.44 11.88
C ASN A 196 -19.55 -23.46 10.77
N GLN A 197 -18.26 -23.12 10.70
CA GLN A 197 -17.65 -22.25 9.68
C GLN A 197 -16.70 -23.06 8.76
N SER A 198 -16.83 -24.39 8.75
CA SER A 198 -15.88 -25.29 8.04
C SER A 198 -15.81 -25.07 6.53
N GLU A 199 -16.84 -24.45 5.93
CA GLU A 199 -16.81 -24.05 4.51
C GLU A 199 -15.79 -22.97 4.20
N ASN A 200 -15.31 -22.24 5.21
CA ASN A 200 -14.22 -21.28 5.08
C ASN A 200 -12.82 -21.87 5.29
N ALA A 201 -12.72 -23.20 5.54
CA ALA A 201 -11.43 -23.86 5.71
C ALA A 201 -10.57 -23.74 4.43
N GLY A 202 -9.34 -23.27 4.58
CA GLY A 202 -8.40 -23.03 3.47
C GLY A 202 -8.71 -21.79 2.62
N ARG A 203 -9.76 -21.03 2.91
CA ARG A 203 -10.05 -19.76 2.23
C ARG A 203 -9.10 -18.67 2.69
N THR A 204 -8.85 -17.73 1.79
CA THR A 204 -7.84 -16.69 1.98
C THR A 204 -8.41 -15.31 1.74
N PHE A 205 -7.91 -14.36 2.51
CA PHE A 205 -8.01 -12.93 2.23
C PHE A 205 -6.60 -12.37 2.09
N THR A 206 -6.39 -11.53 1.07
CA THR A 206 -5.17 -10.73 0.94
C THR A 206 -5.55 -9.32 0.49
N GLY A 207 -5.17 -8.32 1.26
CA GLY A 207 -5.39 -6.92 0.99
C GLY A 207 -4.09 -6.13 1.11
N VAL A 208 -3.87 -5.18 0.21
CA VAL A 208 -2.71 -4.30 0.15
C VAL A 208 -3.15 -2.87 0.40
N LEU A 209 -2.52 -2.20 1.38
CA LEU A 209 -2.78 -0.77 1.59
C LEU A 209 -2.22 0.05 0.42
N LYS A 210 -3.01 1.04 0.02
CA LYS A 210 -2.61 2.12 -0.89
C LYS A 210 -2.69 3.44 -0.12
N ILE A 211 -1.60 4.19 -0.11
CA ILE A 211 -1.55 5.54 0.45
C ILE A 211 -0.79 6.42 -0.53
N GLN A 212 -1.43 7.49 -0.97
CA GLN A 212 -0.93 8.34 -2.06
C GLN A 212 -1.63 9.69 -2.08
N ASN A 213 -1.06 10.66 -2.82
CA ASN A 213 -1.66 11.98 -3.03
C ASN A 213 -2.66 12.00 -4.19
N GLU A 214 -2.63 11.01 -5.07
CA GLU A 214 -3.57 10.88 -6.19
C GLU A 214 -4.84 10.13 -5.75
N ALA A 215 -5.90 10.22 -6.56
CA ALA A 215 -7.13 9.50 -6.30
C ALA A 215 -6.91 7.97 -6.31
N ILE A 216 -7.60 7.26 -5.44
CA ILE A 216 -7.60 5.80 -5.34
C ILE A 216 -8.81 5.22 -6.08
#